data_bea4781b9a329d29605f2b1dcc42b069
#
_entry.id   bea4781b9a329d29605f2b1dcc42b069
#
_cell.length_a   1.000
_cell.length_b   1.000
_cell.length_c   1.000
_cell.angle_alpha   90.00
_cell.angle_beta   90.00
_cell.angle_gamma   90.00
#
_symmetry.space_group_name_H-M   'P 1'
#
loop_
_entity.id
_entity.type
_entity.pdbx_description
1 polymer ?
#
loop_
_entity_poly.entity_id
_entity_poly.type
_entity_poly.pdbx_seq_one_letter_code
_entity_poly.pdbx_strand_id
1 'polypeptide(L)'
;DSGTDLRSAIDSDPTAFLGPSTQYMFGDQLPYLVKLIAPARALSLQVHPGRSLAVQGFEQDNAAGIPIGATSRVFQDTTHKPEMIYALTDFVALVGFCVRRQARARLEGLDCHLASRLSRRLRLAAGRGVKPVVSWILDSEDGPTPTQVRDFAAACSERLRDGSSPEPEI
;
A
#
# COMPACT_ATOMS: atom_id res chain seq x y z
N ASP A 1 -36.01 -0.73 -3.43
CA ASP A 1 -34.61 -0.54 -3.87
C ASP A 1 -34.62 -0.11 -5.32
N SER A 2 -34.30 1.15 -5.62
CA SER A 2 -34.33 1.70 -6.96
C SER A 2 -33.24 1.14 -7.89
N GLY A 3 -32.31 0.33 -7.38
CA GLY A 3 -31.22 -0.26 -8.15
C GLY A 3 -30.19 0.73 -8.73
N THR A 4 -30.33 2.03 -8.45
CA THR A 4 -29.43 3.07 -8.96
C THR A 4 -28.21 3.17 -8.05
N ASP A 5 -27.02 2.94 -8.57
CA ASP A 5 -25.79 3.17 -7.85
C ASP A 5 -25.49 4.66 -7.67
N LEU A 6 -24.62 5.01 -6.70
CA LEU A 6 -24.31 6.40 -6.36
C LEU A 6 -23.70 7.16 -7.57
N ARG A 7 -22.91 6.52 -8.40
CA ARG A 7 -22.31 7.14 -9.58
C ARG A 7 -23.39 7.54 -10.57
N SER A 8 -24.29 6.63 -10.91
CA SER A 8 -25.42 6.91 -11.81
C SER A 8 -26.34 8.00 -11.26
N ALA A 9 -26.54 8.06 -9.93
CA ALA A 9 -27.30 9.13 -9.30
C ALA A 9 -26.61 10.49 -9.45
N ILE A 10 -25.29 10.57 -9.20
CA ILE A 10 -24.51 11.79 -9.37
C ILE A 10 -24.52 12.22 -10.85
N ASP A 11 -24.28 11.28 -11.78
CA ASP A 11 -24.24 11.55 -13.22
C ASP A 11 -25.60 12.09 -13.73
N SER A 12 -26.72 11.71 -13.10
CA SER A 12 -28.05 12.19 -13.46
C SER A 12 -28.36 13.63 -13.03
N ASP A 13 -27.87 14.04 -11.87
CA ASP A 13 -28.01 15.41 -11.34
C ASP A 13 -26.85 15.76 -10.42
N PRO A 14 -25.68 16.11 -10.97
CA PRO A 14 -24.50 16.44 -10.19
C PRO A 14 -24.74 17.58 -9.18
N THR A 15 -25.57 18.56 -9.56
CA THR A 15 -25.84 19.72 -8.68
C THR A 15 -26.62 19.34 -7.43
N ALA A 16 -27.62 18.48 -7.58
CA ALA A 16 -28.43 18.00 -6.44
C ALA A 16 -27.61 17.13 -5.48
N PHE A 17 -26.71 16.27 -6.03
CA PHE A 17 -25.94 15.32 -5.21
C PHE A 17 -24.64 15.89 -4.65
N LEU A 18 -23.94 16.73 -5.39
CA LEU A 18 -22.63 17.27 -4.98
C LEU A 18 -22.72 18.69 -4.42
N GLY A 19 -23.70 19.45 -4.85
CA GLY A 19 -23.85 20.86 -4.55
C GLY A 19 -22.89 21.76 -5.37
N PRO A 20 -23.23 23.06 -5.53
CA PRO A 20 -22.48 23.96 -6.41
C PRO A 20 -21.03 24.18 -5.99
N SER A 21 -20.74 24.19 -4.70
CA SER A 21 -19.37 24.39 -4.20
C SER A 21 -18.45 23.20 -4.55
N THR A 22 -18.95 21.98 -4.42
CA THR A 22 -18.17 20.77 -4.77
C THR A 22 -17.94 20.71 -6.26
N GLN A 23 -18.98 20.98 -7.06
CA GLN A 23 -18.86 21.02 -8.52
C GLN A 23 -17.85 22.08 -8.99
N TYR A 24 -17.86 23.26 -8.39
CA TYR A 24 -16.91 24.32 -8.72
C TYR A 24 -15.46 23.91 -8.48
N MET A 25 -15.20 23.18 -7.39
CA MET A 25 -13.82 22.78 -6.99
C MET A 25 -13.35 21.50 -7.66
N PHE A 26 -14.23 20.55 -7.93
CA PHE A 26 -13.88 19.18 -8.31
C PHE A 26 -14.58 18.66 -9.57
N GLY A 27 -15.41 19.49 -10.21
CA GLY A 27 -16.27 19.06 -11.32
C GLY A 27 -17.41 18.15 -10.84
N ASP A 28 -17.94 17.35 -11.76
CA ASP A 28 -19.05 16.44 -11.48
C ASP A 28 -18.60 15.12 -10.85
N GLN A 29 -17.60 15.18 -9.96
CA GLN A 29 -17.03 14.02 -9.29
C GLN A 29 -17.11 14.16 -7.78
N LEU A 30 -17.45 13.06 -7.11
CA LEU A 30 -17.35 12.96 -5.64
C LEU A 30 -15.85 12.94 -5.23
N PRO A 31 -15.35 13.97 -4.52
CA PRO A 31 -13.90 14.12 -4.28
C PRO A 31 -13.39 13.26 -3.12
N TYR A 32 -14.19 12.37 -2.57
CA TYR A 32 -13.81 11.51 -1.45
C TYR A 32 -14.52 10.15 -1.52
N LEU A 33 -13.97 9.20 -0.82
CA LEU A 33 -14.57 7.88 -0.59
C LEU A 33 -14.56 7.59 0.92
N VAL A 34 -15.72 7.25 1.46
CA VAL A 34 -15.84 6.78 2.85
C VAL A 34 -16.12 5.29 2.85
N LYS A 35 -15.33 4.55 3.63
CA LYS A 35 -15.51 3.11 3.83
C LYS A 35 -15.52 2.78 5.31
N LEU A 36 -16.47 1.92 5.72
CA LEU A 36 -16.38 1.22 6.98
C LEU A 36 -15.63 -0.08 6.76
N ILE A 37 -14.53 -0.30 7.49
CA ILE A 37 -13.69 -1.49 7.35
C ILE A 37 -13.58 -2.22 8.69
N ALA A 38 -13.59 -3.54 8.65
CA ALA A 38 -13.42 -4.42 9.80
C ALA A 38 -12.41 -5.54 9.47
N PRO A 39 -11.12 -5.23 9.31
CA PRO A 39 -10.13 -6.22 8.94
C PRO A 39 -9.80 -7.14 10.13
N ALA A 40 -9.78 -8.44 9.91
CA ALA A 40 -9.40 -9.43 10.92
C ALA A 40 -7.88 -9.41 11.23
N ARG A 41 -7.08 -8.75 10.41
CA ARG A 41 -5.63 -8.56 10.56
C ARG A 41 -5.19 -7.34 9.76
N ALA A 42 -4.00 -6.81 10.07
CA ALA A 42 -3.43 -5.69 9.33
C ALA A 42 -3.43 -5.96 7.82
N LEU A 43 -3.83 -4.94 7.05
CA LEU A 43 -3.84 -5.00 5.59
C LEU A 43 -2.40 -4.95 5.04
N SER A 44 -2.24 -5.35 3.78
CA SER A 44 -0.96 -5.25 3.08
C SER A 44 -0.49 -3.80 2.96
N LEU A 45 0.82 -3.62 2.81
CA LEU A 45 1.41 -2.31 2.55
C LEU A 45 0.86 -1.73 1.23
N GLN A 46 0.34 -0.52 1.30
CA GLN A 46 -0.17 0.25 0.16
C GLN A 46 0.65 1.53 0.02
N VAL A 47 0.91 1.92 -1.23
CA VAL A 47 1.60 3.17 -1.56
C VAL A 47 0.74 3.91 -2.58
N HIS A 48 0.36 5.13 -2.24
CA HIS A 48 -0.42 5.98 -3.15
C HIS A 48 0.48 7.01 -3.84
N PRO A 49 0.29 7.25 -5.15
CA PRO A 49 1.08 8.21 -5.88
C PRO A 49 0.74 9.64 -5.46
N GLY A 50 1.72 10.53 -5.49
CA GLY A 50 1.46 11.97 -5.48
C GLY A 50 0.79 12.41 -6.79
N ARG A 51 0.19 13.61 -6.81
CA ARG A 51 -0.62 14.11 -7.94
C ARG A 51 0.08 14.01 -9.30
N SER A 52 1.32 14.48 -9.39
CA SER A 52 2.08 14.47 -10.65
C SER A 52 2.31 13.05 -11.16
N LEU A 53 2.63 12.11 -10.26
CA LEU A 53 2.86 10.71 -10.62
C LEU A 53 1.55 10.02 -11.02
N ALA A 54 0.42 10.37 -10.40
CA ALA A 54 -0.88 9.82 -10.78
C ALA A 54 -1.26 10.20 -12.22
N VAL A 55 -1.09 11.49 -12.57
CA VAL A 55 -1.34 11.96 -13.95
C VAL A 55 -0.41 11.28 -14.95
N GLN A 56 0.90 11.31 -14.67
CA GLN A 56 1.90 10.71 -15.56
C GLN A 56 1.69 9.21 -15.78
N GLY A 57 1.41 8.48 -14.70
CA GLY A 57 1.18 7.04 -14.77
C GLY A 57 -0.13 6.70 -15.52
N PHE A 58 -1.19 7.49 -15.32
CA PHE A 58 -2.43 7.33 -16.05
C PHE A 58 -2.23 7.53 -17.56
N GLU A 59 -1.48 8.56 -17.97
CA GLU A 59 -1.13 8.82 -19.36
C GLU A 59 -0.27 7.69 -19.96
N GLN A 60 0.69 7.17 -19.19
CA GLN A 60 1.52 6.04 -19.62
C GLN A 60 0.71 4.77 -19.83
N ASP A 61 -0.18 4.43 -18.89
CA ASP A 61 -1.06 3.26 -19.03
C ASP A 61 -2.01 3.41 -20.24
N ASN A 62 -2.51 4.64 -20.53
CA ASN A 62 -3.30 4.92 -21.71
C ASN A 62 -2.48 4.75 -23.00
N ALA A 63 -1.25 5.29 -23.04
CA ALA A 63 -0.36 5.16 -24.19
C ALA A 63 0.04 3.70 -24.46
N ALA A 64 0.13 2.88 -23.40
CA ALA A 64 0.36 1.44 -23.51
C ALA A 64 -0.89 0.65 -23.91
N GLY A 65 -2.05 1.30 -24.07
CA GLY A 65 -3.31 0.65 -24.45
C GLY A 65 -3.91 -0.23 -23.36
N ILE A 66 -3.55 -0.02 -22.07
CA ILE A 66 -4.07 -0.81 -20.97
C ILE A 66 -5.46 -0.26 -20.57
N PRO A 67 -6.54 -1.04 -20.73
CA PRO A 67 -7.90 -0.57 -20.44
C PRO A 67 -8.09 -0.18 -18.96
N ILE A 68 -8.95 0.82 -18.70
CA ILE A 68 -9.42 1.14 -17.35
C ILE A 68 -10.13 -0.09 -16.78
N GLY A 69 -9.83 -0.45 -15.52
CA GLY A 69 -10.36 -1.63 -14.86
C GLY A 69 -9.61 -2.94 -15.14
N ALA A 70 -8.65 -2.96 -16.06
CA ALA A 70 -7.81 -4.14 -16.26
C ALA A 70 -6.96 -4.42 -15.00
N THR A 71 -6.77 -5.69 -14.64
CA THR A 71 -5.98 -6.11 -13.48
C THR A 71 -4.50 -5.74 -13.59
N SER A 72 -4.00 -5.58 -14.82
CA SER A 72 -2.63 -5.14 -15.12
C SER A 72 -2.46 -3.62 -15.06
N ARG A 73 -3.56 -2.85 -14.98
CA ARG A 73 -3.49 -1.39 -14.94
C ARG A 73 -3.17 -0.91 -13.53
N VAL A 74 -2.12 -0.10 -13.41
CA VAL A 74 -1.68 0.45 -12.12
C VAL A 74 -2.41 1.75 -11.78
N PHE A 75 -2.58 2.65 -12.75
CA PHE A 75 -3.19 3.97 -12.55
C PHE A 75 -4.59 4.01 -13.15
N GLN A 76 -5.60 3.84 -12.31
CA GLN A 76 -7.01 3.80 -12.74
C GLN A 76 -7.60 5.18 -13.00
N ASP A 77 -7.02 6.23 -12.42
CA ASP A 77 -7.41 7.64 -12.56
C ASP A 77 -6.20 8.57 -12.36
N THR A 78 -6.39 9.87 -12.58
CA THR A 78 -5.36 10.91 -12.42
C THR A 78 -5.27 11.46 -11.00
N THR A 79 -6.01 10.90 -10.04
CA THR A 79 -6.20 11.49 -8.72
C THR A 79 -5.18 10.94 -7.73
N HIS A 80 -4.54 11.80 -6.96
CA HIS A 80 -3.82 11.39 -5.77
C HIS A 80 -4.82 10.93 -4.70
N LYS A 81 -4.40 10.00 -3.83
CA LYS A 81 -5.29 9.36 -2.84
C LYS A 81 -4.78 9.60 -1.41
N PRO A 82 -4.94 10.82 -0.86
CA PRO A 82 -4.70 11.01 0.56
C PRO A 82 -5.72 10.19 1.36
N GLU A 83 -5.25 9.45 2.36
CA GLU A 83 -6.10 8.61 3.17
C GLU A 83 -6.05 9.04 4.64
N MET A 84 -7.16 8.88 5.33
CA MET A 84 -7.28 9.06 6.76
C MET A 84 -8.06 7.89 7.33
N ILE A 85 -7.59 7.35 8.46
CA ILE A 85 -8.30 6.32 9.21
C ILE A 85 -8.75 6.90 10.53
N TYR A 86 -10.03 6.71 10.86
CA TYR A 86 -10.58 6.99 12.16
C TYR A 86 -10.98 5.69 12.85
N ALA A 87 -10.29 5.34 13.94
CA ALA A 87 -10.55 4.11 14.68
C ALA A 87 -11.83 4.25 15.52
N LEU A 88 -12.81 3.39 15.29
CA LEU A 88 -14.04 3.29 16.09
C LEU A 88 -13.90 2.32 17.26
N THR A 89 -12.96 1.37 17.16
CA THR A 89 -12.60 0.38 18.17
C THR A 89 -11.08 0.20 18.15
N ASP A 90 -10.53 -0.69 18.93
CA ASP A 90 -9.12 -1.06 18.88
C ASP A 90 -8.75 -1.46 17.44
N PHE A 91 -7.72 -0.82 16.91
CA PHE A 91 -7.31 -1.00 15.52
C PHE A 91 -5.79 -1.08 15.39
N VAL A 92 -5.31 -2.12 14.72
CA VAL A 92 -3.89 -2.31 14.45
C VAL A 92 -3.57 -1.98 13.00
N ALA A 93 -2.63 -1.07 12.79
CA ALA A 93 -2.19 -0.66 11.46
C ALA A 93 -0.68 -0.75 11.32
N LEU A 94 -0.21 -0.99 10.09
CA LEU A 94 1.18 -0.87 9.70
C LEU A 94 1.38 0.49 8.99
N VAL A 95 2.19 1.38 9.58
CA VAL A 95 2.42 2.72 9.04
C VAL A 95 3.92 2.93 8.81
N GLY A 96 4.30 3.15 7.56
CA GLY A 96 5.69 3.36 7.16
C GLY A 96 6.58 2.14 7.38
N PHE A 97 7.88 2.40 7.48
CA PHE A 97 8.89 1.38 7.77
C PHE A 97 9.51 1.64 9.14
N CYS A 98 9.76 0.59 9.92
CA CYS A 98 10.49 0.74 11.16
C CYS A 98 11.92 1.23 10.89
N VAL A 99 12.54 1.84 11.90
CA VAL A 99 13.91 2.33 11.75
C VAL A 99 14.86 1.18 11.40
N ARG A 100 15.81 1.47 10.52
CA ARG A 100 16.72 0.47 9.93
C ARG A 100 17.43 -0.41 10.97
N ARG A 101 17.83 0.15 12.12
CA ARG A 101 18.48 -0.60 13.19
C ARG A 101 17.56 -1.68 13.76
N GLN A 102 16.31 -1.34 14.02
CA GLN A 102 15.30 -2.28 14.53
C GLN A 102 14.96 -3.34 13.46
N ALA A 103 14.79 -2.94 12.20
CA ALA A 103 14.55 -3.88 11.11
C ALA A 103 15.68 -4.93 11.03
N ARG A 104 16.93 -4.50 11.10
CA ARG A 104 18.09 -5.41 11.08
C ARG A 104 18.09 -6.33 12.29
N ALA A 105 17.91 -5.81 13.51
CA ALA A 105 17.90 -6.63 14.72
C ALA A 105 16.81 -7.73 14.67
N ARG A 106 15.64 -7.40 14.13
CA ARG A 106 14.55 -8.38 13.93
C ARG A 106 14.92 -9.44 12.90
N LEU A 107 15.57 -9.06 11.81
CA LEU A 107 16.01 -9.97 10.76
C LEU A 107 17.15 -10.89 11.19
N GLU A 108 18.12 -10.37 11.95
CA GLU A 108 19.27 -11.11 12.48
C GLU A 108 18.86 -12.21 13.48
N GLY A 109 17.67 -12.07 14.09
CA GLY A 109 17.10 -13.12 14.94
C GLY A 109 16.32 -14.21 14.19
N LEU A 110 16.25 -14.19 12.86
CA LEU A 110 15.59 -15.21 12.04
C LEU A 110 16.63 -16.13 11.40
N ASP A 111 16.51 -17.44 11.64
CA ASP A 111 17.34 -18.44 10.93
C ASP A 111 16.79 -18.66 9.52
N CYS A 112 17.08 -17.71 8.65
CA CYS A 112 16.60 -17.71 7.27
C CYS A 112 17.57 -16.96 6.34
N HIS A 113 17.89 -17.59 5.20
CA HIS A 113 18.80 -17.01 4.21
C HIS A 113 18.32 -15.64 3.69
N LEU A 114 17.02 -15.47 3.42
CA LEU A 114 16.46 -14.19 2.97
C LEU A 114 16.60 -13.11 4.04
N ALA A 115 16.38 -13.44 5.32
CA ALA A 115 16.56 -12.50 6.43
C ALA A 115 18.00 -11.98 6.50
N SER A 116 18.98 -12.86 6.36
CA SER A 116 20.41 -12.50 6.31
C SER A 116 20.73 -11.58 5.11
N ARG A 117 20.18 -11.87 3.93
CA ARG A 117 20.32 -11.02 2.73
C ARG A 117 19.71 -9.64 2.94
N LEU A 118 18.52 -9.57 3.51
CA LEU A 118 17.81 -8.31 3.83
C LEU A 118 18.60 -7.48 4.85
N SER A 119 19.06 -8.08 5.95
CA SER A 119 19.89 -7.40 6.95
C SER A 119 21.16 -6.81 6.33
N ARG A 120 21.87 -7.58 5.49
CA ARG A 120 23.06 -7.11 4.76
C ARG A 120 22.72 -5.95 3.83
N ARG A 121 21.62 -6.02 3.06
CA ARG A 121 21.20 -4.95 2.16
C ARG A 121 20.82 -3.68 2.92
N LEU A 122 20.11 -3.80 4.03
CA LEU A 122 19.79 -2.67 4.90
C LEU A 122 21.06 -2.01 5.47
N ARG A 123 22.11 -2.80 5.77
CA ARG A 123 23.39 -2.25 6.21
C ARG A 123 24.07 -1.44 5.09
N LEU A 124 24.11 -1.99 3.87
CA LEU A 124 24.74 -1.35 2.71
C LEU A 124 23.96 -0.13 2.19
N ALA A 125 22.66 -0.04 2.48
CA ALA A 125 21.82 1.09 2.13
C ALA A 125 21.97 2.29 3.07
N ALA A 126 23.03 2.32 3.89
CA ALA A 126 23.30 3.45 4.80
C ALA A 126 23.28 4.79 4.03
N GLY A 127 22.53 5.76 4.54
CA GLY A 127 22.36 7.07 3.91
C GLY A 127 21.36 7.13 2.74
N ARG A 128 20.87 5.99 2.24
CA ARG A 128 19.91 5.92 1.11
C ARG A 128 18.50 5.52 1.53
N GLY A 129 18.22 5.40 2.83
CA GLY A 129 16.94 4.94 3.34
C GLY A 129 16.65 3.48 3.00
N VAL A 130 15.36 3.10 2.97
CA VAL A 130 14.90 1.73 2.67
C VAL A 130 14.63 1.51 1.18
N LYS A 131 14.57 2.56 0.37
CA LYS A 131 14.20 2.49 -1.05
C LYS A 131 15.00 1.44 -1.84
N PRO A 132 16.35 1.35 -1.76
CA PRO A 132 17.10 0.35 -2.52
C PRO A 132 16.76 -1.10 -2.13
N VAL A 133 16.37 -1.31 -0.88
CA VAL A 133 15.99 -2.65 -0.38
C VAL A 133 14.61 -3.02 -0.87
N VAL A 134 13.66 -2.10 -0.80
CA VAL A 134 12.29 -2.30 -1.32
C VAL A 134 12.30 -2.52 -2.82
N SER A 135 13.06 -1.71 -3.58
CA SER A 135 13.21 -1.90 -5.03
C SER A 135 13.75 -3.30 -5.36
N TRP A 136 14.74 -3.79 -4.61
CA TRP A 136 15.25 -5.13 -4.81
C TRP A 136 14.23 -6.23 -4.43
N ILE A 137 13.43 -6.04 -3.38
CA ILE A 137 12.38 -7.02 -3.01
C ILE A 137 11.33 -7.16 -4.13
N LEU A 138 11.04 -6.06 -4.82
CA LEU A 138 10.04 -6.01 -5.88
C LEU A 138 10.62 -6.31 -7.28
N ASP A 139 11.93 -6.54 -7.37
CA ASP A 139 12.58 -6.87 -8.63
C ASP A 139 12.23 -8.30 -9.05
N SER A 140 11.74 -8.47 -10.28
CA SER A 140 11.31 -9.77 -10.81
C SER A 140 12.46 -10.67 -11.24
N GLU A 141 13.64 -10.10 -11.50
CA GLU A 141 14.81 -10.83 -11.99
C GLU A 141 15.82 -11.12 -10.87
N ASP A 142 16.22 -10.06 -10.14
CA ASP A 142 17.25 -10.14 -9.10
C ASP A 142 16.69 -10.26 -7.67
N GLY A 143 15.38 -10.11 -7.51
CA GLY A 143 14.68 -10.13 -6.23
C GLY A 143 14.63 -11.51 -5.57
N PRO A 144 13.97 -11.61 -4.42
CA PRO A 144 13.79 -12.90 -3.76
C PRO A 144 12.82 -13.80 -4.53
N THR A 145 13.19 -15.08 -4.66
CA THR A 145 12.31 -16.06 -5.29
C THR A 145 11.08 -16.37 -4.42
N PRO A 146 9.98 -16.88 -5.02
CA PRO A 146 8.79 -17.30 -4.26
C PRO A 146 9.10 -18.31 -3.15
N THR A 147 10.08 -19.20 -3.34
CA THR A 147 10.53 -20.15 -2.33
C THR A 147 11.19 -19.43 -1.16
N GLN A 148 12.12 -18.51 -1.42
CA GLN A 148 12.75 -17.71 -0.37
C GLN A 148 11.75 -16.89 0.44
N VAL A 149 10.71 -16.36 -0.20
CA VAL A 149 9.64 -15.64 0.49
C VAL A 149 8.83 -16.57 1.39
N ARG A 150 8.50 -17.78 0.94
CA ARG A 150 7.80 -18.78 1.77
C ARG A 150 8.65 -19.21 2.98
N ASP A 151 9.93 -19.49 2.78
CA ASP A 151 10.85 -19.87 3.85
C ASP A 151 10.97 -18.75 4.90
N PHE A 152 11.03 -17.50 4.44
CA PHE A 152 11.04 -16.33 5.31
C PHE A 152 9.74 -16.20 6.12
N ALA A 153 8.58 -16.39 5.48
CA ALA A 153 7.29 -16.36 6.16
C ALA A 153 7.16 -17.49 7.20
N ALA A 154 7.69 -18.67 6.89
CA ALA A 154 7.74 -19.80 7.84
C ALA A 154 8.61 -19.46 9.06
N ALA A 155 9.82 -18.94 8.85
CA ALA A 155 10.71 -18.52 9.94
C ALA A 155 10.09 -17.43 10.84
N CYS A 156 9.38 -16.46 10.23
CA CYS A 156 8.62 -15.46 10.99
C CYS A 156 7.53 -16.10 11.85
N SER A 157 6.77 -17.06 11.27
CA SER A 157 5.68 -17.75 11.96
C SER A 157 6.18 -18.62 13.11
N GLU A 158 7.32 -19.27 12.95
CA GLU A 158 7.99 -20.04 14.00
C GLU A 158 8.39 -19.15 15.17
N ARG A 159 9.08 -18.05 14.89
CA ARG A 159 9.48 -17.09 15.89
C ARG A 159 8.31 -16.51 16.69
N LEU A 160 7.18 -16.25 16.03
CA LEU A 160 5.97 -15.77 16.71
C LEU A 160 5.38 -16.82 17.65
N ARG A 161 5.47 -18.11 17.31
CA ARG A 161 5.02 -19.21 18.17
C ARG A 161 5.90 -19.41 19.39
N ASP A 162 7.20 -19.20 19.25
CA ASP A 162 8.18 -19.37 20.32
C ASP A 162 8.18 -18.20 21.33
N GLY A 163 7.30 -17.20 21.14
CA GLY A 163 7.17 -16.06 22.05
C GLY A 163 8.38 -15.12 22.10
N SER A 164 9.36 -15.31 21.21
CA SER A 164 10.60 -14.52 21.14
C SER A 164 10.47 -13.25 20.29
N SER A 165 9.26 -12.80 20.03
CA SER A 165 9.02 -11.54 19.34
C SER A 165 9.36 -10.36 20.25
N PRO A 166 10.26 -9.45 19.90
CA PRO A 166 10.44 -8.23 20.66
C PRO A 166 9.09 -7.48 20.66
N GLU A 167 8.63 -7.09 21.86
CA GLU A 167 7.45 -6.23 21.99
C GLU A 167 7.64 -4.98 21.12
N PRO A 168 6.59 -4.47 20.48
CA PRO A 168 6.67 -3.18 19.82
C PRO A 168 6.94 -2.13 20.91
N GLU A 169 8.13 -1.56 20.91
CA GLU A 169 8.38 -0.32 21.66
C GLU A 169 7.41 0.72 21.10
N ILE A 170 6.44 1.11 21.92
CA ILE A 170 5.49 2.19 21.66
C ILE A 170 6.22 3.53 21.61
#